data_6a02c586d0f7d18a8b82ec1d5738957a
#
_entry.id   6a02c586d0f7d18a8b82ec1d5738957a
#
_cell.length_a   1.000
_cell.length_b   1.000
_cell.length_c   1.000
_cell.angle_alpha   90.00
_cell.angle_beta   90.00
_cell.angle_gamma   90.00
#
_symmetry.space_group_name_H-M   'P 1'
#
loop_
_entity.id
_entity.type
_entity.pdbx_description
1 polymer ?
#
loop_
_entity_poly.entity_id
_entity_poly.type
_entity_poly.pdbx_seq_one_letter_code
_entity_poly.pdbx_strand_id
1 'polypeptide(L)'
;MNKMRTQLITLSLLLLSLTAEAQHPFLSREAYRDKVEAYSQILKQQKLKTIASAEARKIAHTGFLPKIDINADGTLNMSDLKAWNEPLGEYRNHTYQGVFVVSQPLYTGGALNAQHKITKADEKLGLLNEEMTIDQIHYQSDAVYWNASASQAMLQAADKYQHIVKQQYDIILDRFNDGMISRTDLLMISTRLKEAELQYIKARQNYTLALQKLNILMGIDPNTPVDSLYTIDKTSAPIQILSLENVLQRRADYESTEVNIMKSQAQRKAALSQFNPQLSMYFSGGWATGTPNLGYDVSFNPIVGINLNIPIFRWGARFKTNRQQKAFIGIQKLQQSYVTDNINEELSAALT
;
A
#
# COMPACT_ATOMS: atom_id res chain seq x y z
N MET A 1 -5.78 58.26 -36.13
CA MET A 1 -5.41 57.07 -36.90
C MET A 1 -4.86 55.93 -36.02
N ASN A 2 -4.22 56.15 -34.88
CA ASN A 2 -3.66 55.08 -34.03
C ASN A 2 -4.67 54.31 -33.19
N LYS A 3 -5.79 54.90 -32.71
CA LYS A 3 -6.82 54.20 -31.89
C LYS A 3 -7.60 53.13 -32.69
N MET A 4 -7.84 53.39 -33.98
CA MET A 4 -8.57 52.41 -34.83
C MET A 4 -7.70 51.21 -35.23
N ARG A 5 -6.38 51.40 -35.36
CA ARG A 5 -5.43 50.29 -35.61
C ARG A 5 -5.27 49.36 -34.40
N THR A 6 -5.25 49.91 -33.17
CA THR A 6 -5.18 49.12 -31.94
C THR A 6 -6.47 48.36 -31.72
N GLN A 7 -7.66 48.89 -31.99
CA GLN A 7 -8.93 48.18 -31.88
C GLN A 7 -9.08 47.05 -32.92
N LEU A 8 -8.53 47.21 -34.16
CA LEU A 8 -8.53 46.16 -35.16
C LEU A 8 -7.56 45.03 -34.81
N ILE A 9 -6.40 45.33 -34.18
CA ILE A 9 -5.44 44.31 -33.72
C ILE A 9 -5.97 43.55 -32.53
N THR A 10 -6.67 44.20 -31.58
CA THR A 10 -7.30 43.50 -30.43
C THR A 10 -8.50 42.67 -30.89
N LEU A 11 -9.28 43.09 -31.87
CA LEU A 11 -10.38 42.32 -32.43
C LEU A 11 -9.89 41.12 -33.24
N SER A 12 -8.77 41.22 -33.97
CA SER A 12 -8.17 40.09 -34.67
C SER A 12 -7.50 39.07 -33.76
N LEU A 13 -6.91 39.51 -32.61
CA LEU A 13 -6.42 38.58 -31.57
C LEU A 13 -7.57 37.88 -30.82
N LEU A 14 -8.73 38.55 -30.64
CA LEU A 14 -9.91 37.92 -30.03
C LEU A 14 -10.57 36.91 -30.98
N LEU A 15 -10.51 37.10 -32.28
CA LEU A 15 -11.04 36.17 -33.29
C LEU A 15 -10.10 34.96 -33.53
N LEU A 16 -8.78 35.09 -33.30
CA LEU A 16 -7.87 33.95 -33.32
C LEU A 16 -7.97 33.03 -32.11
N SER A 17 -8.56 33.48 -31.00
CA SER A 17 -8.77 32.65 -29.82
C SER A 17 -10.06 31.79 -29.86
N LEU A 18 -10.88 31.96 -30.89
CA LEU A 18 -12.16 31.25 -31.04
C LEU A 18 -12.12 30.02 -31.97
N THR A 19 -10.95 29.74 -32.58
CA THR A 19 -10.75 28.50 -33.35
C THR A 19 -9.77 27.53 -32.68
N ALA A 20 -9.71 27.52 -31.35
CA ALA A 20 -9.38 26.29 -30.68
C ALA A 20 -10.57 25.34 -30.87
N GLU A 21 -10.65 24.70 -32.07
CA GLU A 21 -11.34 23.43 -32.20
C GLU A 21 -10.90 22.61 -30.98
N ALA A 22 -11.82 22.34 -30.07
CA ALA A 22 -11.62 21.35 -29.05
C ALA A 22 -11.34 20.05 -29.78
N GLN A 23 -10.07 19.80 -30.15
CA GLN A 23 -9.60 18.46 -30.39
C GLN A 23 -9.95 17.72 -29.11
N HIS A 24 -11.02 16.95 -29.15
CA HIS A 24 -11.39 16.06 -28.06
C HIS A 24 -10.13 15.29 -27.67
N PRO A 25 -9.60 15.48 -26.46
CA PRO A 25 -8.30 14.94 -26.13
C PRO A 25 -8.42 13.41 -26.18
N PHE A 26 -7.70 12.85 -27.13
CA PHE A 26 -7.53 11.41 -27.24
C PHE A 26 -7.00 10.88 -25.92
N LEU A 27 -7.70 9.98 -25.25
CA LEU A 27 -7.26 9.41 -23.99
C LEU A 27 -6.15 8.40 -24.27
N SER A 28 -4.89 8.83 -24.11
CA SER A 28 -3.74 7.92 -24.22
C SER A 28 -3.69 6.97 -23.02
N ARG A 29 -3.03 5.83 -23.21
CA ARG A 29 -2.81 4.84 -22.15
C ARG A 29 -2.05 5.47 -20.97
N GLU A 30 -1.03 6.26 -21.26
CA GLU A 30 -0.22 6.95 -20.26
C GLU A 30 -1.05 7.97 -19.47
N ALA A 31 -1.80 8.82 -20.14
CA ALA A 31 -2.69 9.77 -19.47
C ALA A 31 -3.79 9.09 -18.63
N TYR A 32 -4.24 7.92 -19.07
CA TYR A 32 -5.16 7.10 -18.29
C TYR A 32 -4.52 6.55 -17.02
N ARG A 33 -3.30 5.98 -17.12
CA ARG A 33 -2.53 5.51 -15.97
C ARG A 33 -2.34 6.61 -14.93
N ASP A 34 -1.89 7.80 -15.36
CA ASP A 34 -1.64 8.94 -14.47
C ASP A 34 -2.92 9.33 -13.70
N LYS A 35 -4.08 9.35 -14.38
CA LYS A 35 -5.37 9.64 -13.74
C LYS A 35 -5.76 8.57 -12.73
N VAL A 36 -5.59 7.28 -13.06
CA VAL A 36 -5.88 6.16 -12.18
C VAL A 36 -4.96 6.19 -10.96
N GLU A 37 -3.67 6.43 -11.15
CA GLU A 37 -2.69 6.53 -10.06
C GLU A 37 -3.04 7.70 -9.12
N ALA A 38 -3.34 8.88 -9.66
CA ALA A 38 -3.70 10.05 -8.87
C ALA A 38 -4.97 9.85 -8.04
N TYR A 39 -5.95 9.13 -8.58
CA TYR A 39 -7.20 8.82 -7.87
C TYR A 39 -7.06 7.66 -6.89
N SER A 40 -6.24 6.66 -7.16
CA SER A 40 -6.20 5.37 -6.46
C SER A 40 -6.18 5.50 -4.93
N GLN A 41 -7.24 5.02 -4.28
CA GLN A 41 -7.34 5.00 -2.82
C GLN A 41 -6.38 3.96 -2.21
N ILE A 42 -6.09 2.88 -2.93
CA ILE A 42 -5.14 1.84 -2.50
C ILE A 42 -3.72 2.43 -2.43
N LEU A 43 -3.31 3.20 -3.43
CA LEU A 43 -2.00 3.87 -3.42
C LEU A 43 -1.92 4.91 -2.31
N LYS A 44 -2.97 5.71 -2.10
CA LYS A 44 -3.03 6.67 -0.99
C LYS A 44 -2.89 5.98 0.37
N GLN A 45 -3.57 4.85 0.57
CA GLN A 45 -3.41 4.03 1.78
C GLN A 45 -1.98 3.51 1.93
N GLN A 46 -1.36 3.03 0.84
CA GLN A 46 0.00 2.52 0.89
C GLN A 46 1.02 3.62 1.21
N LYS A 47 0.88 4.82 0.62
CA LYS A 47 1.70 5.99 0.97
C LYS A 47 1.59 6.36 2.45
N LEU A 48 0.40 6.31 3.03
CA LEU A 48 0.21 6.53 4.47
C LEU A 48 0.88 5.43 5.32
N LYS A 49 0.85 4.17 4.89
CA LYS A 49 1.58 3.09 5.57
C LYS A 49 3.10 3.28 5.49
N THR A 50 3.61 3.75 4.37
CA THR A 50 5.04 4.11 4.20
C THR A 50 5.43 5.21 5.18
N ILE A 51 4.65 6.28 5.29
CA ILE A 51 4.85 7.35 6.27
C ILE A 51 4.82 6.79 7.70
N ALA A 52 3.82 5.96 8.03
CA ALA A 52 3.69 5.36 9.36
C ALA A 52 4.92 4.49 9.72
N SER A 53 5.47 3.74 8.77
CA SER A 53 6.69 2.93 9.00
C SER A 53 7.94 3.80 9.19
N ALA A 54 8.06 4.92 8.48
CA ALA A 54 9.13 5.89 8.68
C ALA A 54 9.06 6.54 10.08
N GLU A 55 7.86 6.92 10.53
CA GLU A 55 7.66 7.44 11.89
C GLU A 55 7.93 6.36 12.96
N ALA A 56 7.53 5.12 12.73
CA ALA A 56 7.84 4.00 13.64
C ALA A 56 9.35 3.81 13.81
N ARG A 57 10.15 4.01 12.76
CA ARG A 57 11.61 4.00 12.86
C ARG A 57 12.14 5.16 13.72
N LYS A 58 11.58 6.38 13.58
CA LYS A 58 11.95 7.52 14.42
C LYS A 58 11.59 7.25 15.88
N ILE A 59 10.40 6.70 16.14
CA ILE A 59 9.98 6.28 17.49
C ILE A 59 10.94 5.23 18.06
N ALA A 60 11.37 4.24 17.28
CA ALA A 60 12.33 3.24 17.74
C ALA A 60 13.69 3.86 18.11
N HIS A 61 14.07 4.95 17.44
CA HIS A 61 15.29 5.70 17.77
C HIS A 61 15.18 6.42 19.12
N THR A 62 13.99 6.90 19.52
CA THR A 62 13.80 7.55 20.82
C THR A 62 14.10 6.63 22.01
N GLY A 63 14.04 5.30 21.80
CA GLY A 63 14.44 4.33 22.83
C GLY A 63 15.92 4.43 23.29
N PHE A 64 16.77 5.08 22.51
CA PHE A 64 18.15 5.36 22.90
C PHE A 64 18.32 6.63 23.75
N LEU A 65 17.28 7.45 23.86
CA LEU A 65 17.29 8.70 24.59
C LEU A 65 16.79 8.51 26.02
N PRO A 66 17.16 9.42 26.95
CA PRO A 66 16.60 9.43 28.30
C PRO A 66 15.09 9.61 28.27
N LYS A 67 14.38 8.88 29.13
CA LYS A 67 12.96 9.08 29.39
C LYS A 67 12.79 9.86 30.68
N ILE A 68 11.85 10.79 30.69
CA ILE A 68 11.51 11.61 31.85
C ILE A 68 10.05 11.35 32.17
N ASP A 69 9.78 10.78 33.31
CA ASP A 69 8.46 10.46 33.80
C ASP A 69 8.22 11.16 35.14
N ILE A 70 6.96 11.55 35.43
CA ILE A 70 6.54 12.02 36.73
C ILE A 70 5.56 10.98 37.27
N ASN A 71 5.89 10.42 38.42
CA ASN A 71 5.04 9.47 39.12
C ASN A 71 4.49 10.14 40.39
N ALA A 72 3.19 10.18 40.51
CA ALA A 72 2.53 10.65 41.72
C ALA A 72 1.59 9.54 42.20
N ASP A 73 1.78 9.11 43.41
CA ASP A 73 0.92 8.10 44.04
C ASP A 73 0.55 8.51 45.47
N GLY A 74 -0.64 8.13 45.84
CA GLY A 74 -1.17 8.25 47.18
C GLY A 74 -1.79 6.92 47.63
N THR A 75 -1.37 6.43 48.78
CA THR A 75 -1.88 5.17 49.33
C THR A 75 -2.55 5.44 50.65
N LEU A 76 -3.78 4.96 50.78
CA LEU A 76 -4.51 4.92 52.05
C LEU A 76 -4.64 3.45 52.51
N ASN A 77 -4.05 3.13 53.63
CA ASN A 77 -4.22 1.82 54.22
C ASN A 77 -5.46 1.84 55.15
N MET A 78 -6.45 1.04 54.83
CA MET A 78 -7.71 0.97 55.55
C MET A 78 -7.67 0.00 56.76
N SER A 79 -6.56 -0.73 56.96
CA SER A 79 -6.38 -1.60 58.11
C SER A 79 -5.73 -0.86 59.25
N ASP A 80 -6.21 -1.07 60.49
CA ASP A 80 -5.54 -0.61 61.70
C ASP A 80 -4.23 -1.37 61.83
N LEU A 81 -3.12 -0.73 61.44
CA LEU A 81 -1.76 -1.26 61.65
C LEU A 81 -1.40 -1.14 63.11
N LYS A 82 -1.73 -2.18 63.90
CA LYS A 82 -1.19 -2.31 65.27
C LYS A 82 0.24 -2.83 65.17
N ALA A 83 1.19 -1.98 65.54
CA ALA A 83 2.58 -2.42 65.66
C ALA A 83 2.71 -3.45 66.82
N TRP A 84 3.48 -4.51 66.57
CA TRP A 84 3.67 -5.61 67.49
C TRP A 84 4.48 -5.22 68.72
N ASN A 85 5.16 -4.07 68.70
CA ASN A 85 5.81 -3.50 69.85
C ASN A 85 5.81 -1.96 69.74
N GLU A 86 5.10 -1.27 70.60
CA GLU A 86 5.32 0.14 70.83
C GLU A 86 6.69 0.36 71.42
N PRO A 87 7.56 1.18 70.79
CA PRO A 87 7.44 2.62 70.83
C PRO A 87 7.99 3.30 69.51
N LEU A 88 7.44 3.06 68.40
CA LEU A 88 7.89 3.65 67.13
C LEU A 88 6.84 4.59 66.52
N GLY A 89 6.45 5.65 67.22
CA GLY A 89 5.74 6.79 66.65
C GLY A 89 4.34 6.54 66.10
N GLU A 90 3.58 7.60 65.86
CA GLU A 90 2.23 7.53 65.22
C GLU A 90 2.32 6.95 63.82
N TYR A 91 1.62 5.83 63.59
CA TYR A 91 1.42 5.29 62.23
C TYR A 91 0.40 6.12 61.47
N ARG A 92 0.82 6.74 60.38
CA ARG A 92 -0.14 7.28 59.42
C ARG A 92 -0.57 6.17 58.45
N ASN A 93 -1.85 6.05 58.28
CA ASN A 93 -2.47 5.10 57.33
C ASN A 93 -2.45 5.63 55.88
N HIS A 94 -1.83 6.76 55.61
CA HIS A 94 -1.73 7.34 54.27
C HIS A 94 -0.25 7.75 53.96
N THR A 95 0.14 7.51 52.72
CA THR A 95 1.41 7.97 52.13
C THR A 95 1.12 8.61 50.80
N TYR A 96 1.90 9.62 50.44
CA TYR A 96 1.87 10.22 49.12
C TYR A 96 3.29 10.58 48.69
N GLN A 97 3.49 10.46 47.38
CA GLN A 97 4.75 10.87 46.76
C GLN A 97 4.51 11.50 45.39
N GLY A 98 5.37 12.43 45.02
CA GLY A 98 5.46 13.00 43.69
C GLY A 98 6.95 13.01 43.29
N VAL A 99 7.32 12.14 42.38
CA VAL A 99 8.72 11.90 42.00
C VAL A 99 8.87 12.03 40.52
N PHE A 100 9.82 12.83 40.04
CA PHE A 100 10.27 12.76 38.66
C PHE A 100 11.41 11.74 38.55
N VAL A 101 11.37 10.97 37.44
CA VAL A 101 12.35 9.92 37.18
C VAL A 101 12.91 10.13 35.77
N VAL A 102 14.21 10.27 35.68
CA VAL A 102 14.93 10.24 34.40
C VAL A 102 15.60 8.88 34.29
N SER A 103 15.22 8.09 33.28
CA SER A 103 15.77 6.77 33.05
C SER A 103 16.48 6.69 31.70
N GLN A 104 17.73 6.19 31.72
CA GLN A 104 18.57 6.01 30.54
C GLN A 104 19.01 4.57 30.42
N PRO A 105 18.59 3.82 29.40
CA PRO A 105 19.16 2.53 29.08
C PRO A 105 20.59 2.73 28.53
N LEU A 106 21.58 2.15 29.19
CA LEU A 106 22.98 2.18 28.75
C LEU A 106 23.30 0.97 27.87
N TYR A 107 22.77 -0.18 28.24
CA TYR A 107 22.87 -1.42 27.46
C TYR A 107 21.64 -2.31 27.68
N THR A 108 20.98 -2.70 26.59
CA THR A 108 19.74 -3.49 26.64
C THR A 108 19.91 -4.91 26.10
N GLY A 109 21.12 -5.48 26.26
CA GLY A 109 21.41 -6.80 25.68
C GLY A 109 21.38 -6.84 24.15
N GLY A 110 21.35 -5.67 23.49
CA GLY A 110 21.23 -5.53 22.04
C GLY A 110 19.79 -5.34 21.55
N ALA A 111 18.78 -5.23 22.45
CA ALA A 111 17.36 -5.09 22.06
C ALA A 111 17.11 -3.82 21.24
N LEU A 112 17.57 -2.65 21.69
CA LEU A 112 17.36 -1.37 20.99
C LEU A 112 17.98 -1.37 19.59
N ASN A 113 19.20 -1.87 19.46
CA ASN A 113 19.86 -2.00 18.15
C ASN A 113 19.12 -2.96 17.21
N ALA A 114 18.59 -4.06 17.75
CA ALA A 114 17.80 -5.01 16.98
C ALA A 114 16.45 -4.41 16.57
N GLN A 115 15.77 -3.71 17.49
CA GLN A 115 14.52 -3.02 17.21
C GLN A 115 14.68 -1.92 16.15
N HIS A 116 15.75 -1.13 16.23
CA HIS A 116 16.06 -0.13 15.19
C HIS A 116 16.27 -0.78 13.81
N LYS A 117 16.93 -1.97 13.76
CA LYS A 117 17.09 -2.71 12.49
C LYS A 117 15.77 -3.26 11.96
N ILE A 118 14.89 -3.71 12.84
CA ILE A 118 13.55 -4.18 12.47
C ILE A 118 12.76 -3.04 11.84
N THR A 119 12.66 -1.91 12.51
CA THR A 119 11.89 -0.76 12.01
C THR A 119 12.50 -0.13 10.76
N LYS A 120 13.85 -0.18 10.61
CA LYS A 120 14.51 0.20 9.34
C LYS A 120 14.14 -0.74 8.19
N ALA A 121 14.04 -2.04 8.47
CA ALA A 121 13.58 -3.01 7.48
C ALA A 121 12.09 -2.79 7.14
N ASP A 122 11.25 -2.46 8.13
CA ASP A 122 9.83 -2.15 7.93
C ASP A 122 9.62 -0.89 7.07
N GLU A 123 10.42 0.15 7.27
CA GLU A 123 10.41 1.34 6.42
C GLU A 123 10.77 0.98 4.97
N LYS A 124 11.82 0.17 4.78
CA LYS A 124 12.20 -0.26 3.42
C LYS A 124 11.12 -1.13 2.77
N LEU A 125 10.49 -2.03 3.53
CA LEU A 125 9.33 -2.81 3.06
C LEU A 125 8.15 -1.91 2.71
N GLY A 126 7.93 -0.83 3.46
CA GLY A 126 6.92 0.18 3.13
C GLY A 126 7.12 0.79 1.75
N LEU A 127 8.36 1.18 1.41
CA LEU A 127 8.73 1.73 0.09
C LEU A 127 8.57 0.69 -1.02
N LEU A 128 9.05 -0.53 -0.82
CA LEU A 128 8.92 -1.61 -1.80
C LEU A 128 7.44 -1.99 -2.04
N ASN A 129 6.63 -2.02 -0.99
CA ASN A 129 5.18 -2.25 -1.12
C ASN A 129 4.47 -1.11 -1.86
N GLU A 130 4.95 0.13 -1.74
CA GLU A 130 4.43 1.27 -2.51
C GLU A 130 4.75 1.09 -4.00
N GLU A 131 5.98 0.72 -4.34
CA GLU A 131 6.42 0.41 -5.71
C GLU A 131 5.59 -0.75 -6.30
N MET A 132 5.48 -1.87 -5.60
CA MET A 132 4.64 -3.00 -6.05
C MET A 132 3.16 -2.61 -6.23
N THR A 133 2.67 -1.69 -5.41
CA THR A 133 1.28 -1.18 -5.53
C THR A 133 1.12 -0.34 -6.79
N ILE A 134 2.10 0.49 -7.13
CA ILE A 134 2.11 1.29 -8.37
C ILE A 134 2.12 0.35 -9.59
N ASP A 135 3.00 -0.65 -9.60
CA ASP A 135 3.09 -1.63 -10.69
C ASP A 135 1.76 -2.39 -10.87
N GLN A 136 1.14 -2.81 -9.77
CA GLN A 136 -0.16 -3.48 -9.80
C GLN A 136 -1.27 -2.57 -10.36
N ILE A 137 -1.26 -1.28 -10.01
CA ILE A 137 -2.21 -0.29 -10.53
C ILE A 137 -1.97 -0.08 -12.02
N HIS A 138 -0.72 0.04 -12.46
CA HIS A 138 -0.38 0.17 -13.88
C HIS A 138 -0.85 -1.05 -14.68
N TYR A 139 -0.55 -2.25 -14.20
CA TYR A 139 -1.02 -3.48 -14.85
C TYR A 139 -2.53 -3.55 -14.95
N GLN A 140 -3.23 -3.24 -13.85
CA GLN A 140 -4.70 -3.26 -13.82
C GLN A 140 -5.30 -2.18 -14.72
N SER A 141 -4.74 -0.98 -14.74
CA SER A 141 -5.19 0.11 -15.61
C SER A 141 -4.99 -0.24 -17.08
N ASP A 142 -3.85 -0.81 -17.45
CA ASP A 142 -3.61 -1.26 -18.81
C ASP A 142 -4.61 -2.34 -19.26
N ALA A 143 -4.85 -3.33 -18.42
CA ALA A 143 -5.81 -4.38 -18.71
C ALA A 143 -7.23 -3.82 -18.97
N VAL A 144 -7.65 -2.83 -18.17
CA VAL A 144 -8.96 -2.17 -18.36
C VAL A 144 -8.95 -1.30 -19.62
N TYR A 145 -7.88 -0.55 -19.86
CA TYR A 145 -7.76 0.29 -21.06
C TYR A 145 -7.84 -0.53 -22.36
N TRP A 146 -7.04 -1.59 -22.45
CA TRP A 146 -7.03 -2.44 -23.65
C TRP A 146 -8.31 -3.25 -23.83
N ASN A 147 -8.97 -3.63 -22.73
CA ASN A 147 -10.29 -4.25 -22.80
C ASN A 147 -11.34 -3.29 -23.37
N ALA A 148 -11.31 -2.01 -22.99
CA ALA A 148 -12.21 -1.00 -23.52
C ALA A 148 -11.92 -0.74 -25.02
N SER A 149 -10.63 -0.64 -25.41
CA SER A 149 -10.22 -0.50 -26.81
C SER A 149 -10.65 -1.69 -27.67
N ALA A 150 -10.45 -2.91 -27.20
CA ALA A 150 -10.90 -4.13 -27.88
C ALA A 150 -12.42 -4.19 -28.02
N SER A 151 -13.15 -3.81 -26.98
CA SER A 151 -14.63 -3.75 -27.00
C SER A 151 -15.14 -2.70 -27.99
N GLN A 152 -14.43 -1.57 -28.14
CA GLN A 152 -14.72 -0.55 -29.16
C GLN A 152 -14.57 -1.12 -30.57
N ALA A 153 -13.46 -1.81 -30.83
CA ALA A 153 -13.20 -2.45 -32.14
C ALA A 153 -14.25 -3.53 -32.45
N MET A 154 -14.66 -4.33 -31.45
CA MET A 154 -15.72 -5.32 -31.62
C MET A 154 -17.08 -4.68 -31.92
N LEU A 155 -17.41 -3.55 -31.27
CA LEU A 155 -18.64 -2.82 -31.56
C LEU A 155 -18.63 -2.31 -33.01
N GLN A 156 -17.53 -1.72 -33.48
CA GLN A 156 -17.41 -1.26 -34.86
C GLN A 156 -17.52 -2.41 -35.86
N ALA A 157 -16.96 -3.57 -35.57
CA ALA A 157 -17.07 -4.75 -36.42
C ALA A 157 -18.52 -5.29 -36.47
N ALA A 158 -19.20 -5.36 -35.31
CA ALA A 158 -20.58 -5.80 -35.22
C ALA A 158 -21.55 -4.84 -35.94
N ASP A 159 -21.32 -3.53 -35.85
CA ASP A 159 -22.08 -2.50 -36.57
C ASP A 159 -21.96 -2.67 -38.09
N LYS A 160 -20.74 -2.79 -38.59
CA LYS A 160 -20.49 -3.05 -40.02
C LYS A 160 -21.12 -4.34 -40.48
N TYR A 161 -21.04 -5.42 -39.70
CA TYR A 161 -21.62 -6.71 -40.02
C TYR A 161 -23.15 -6.63 -40.10
N GLN A 162 -23.79 -6.00 -39.10
CA GLN A 162 -25.25 -5.77 -39.11
C GLN A 162 -25.68 -4.99 -40.35
N HIS A 163 -24.94 -3.95 -40.71
CA HIS A 163 -25.23 -3.12 -41.89
C HIS A 163 -25.18 -3.95 -43.20
N ILE A 164 -24.14 -4.77 -43.37
CA ILE A 164 -23.97 -5.65 -44.54
C ILE A 164 -25.10 -6.67 -44.60
N VAL A 165 -25.45 -7.33 -43.49
CA VAL A 165 -26.54 -8.32 -43.48
C VAL A 165 -27.89 -7.67 -43.75
N LYS A 166 -28.11 -6.43 -43.28
CA LYS A 166 -29.32 -5.66 -43.58
C LYS A 166 -29.45 -5.37 -45.08
N GLN A 167 -28.37 -4.91 -45.74
CA GLN A 167 -28.36 -4.70 -47.18
C GLN A 167 -28.66 -6.00 -47.92
N GLN A 168 -28.12 -7.14 -47.52
CA GLN A 168 -28.42 -8.43 -48.10
C GLN A 168 -29.90 -8.80 -47.91
N TYR A 169 -30.49 -8.54 -46.75
CA TYR A 169 -31.90 -8.78 -46.47
C TYR A 169 -32.78 -7.93 -47.39
N ASP A 170 -32.47 -6.65 -47.55
CA ASP A 170 -33.26 -5.74 -48.41
C ASP A 170 -33.24 -6.24 -49.86
N ILE A 171 -32.10 -6.66 -50.42
CA ILE A 171 -31.98 -7.23 -51.76
C ILE A 171 -32.80 -8.53 -51.91
N ILE A 172 -32.76 -9.41 -50.92
CA ILE A 172 -33.51 -10.70 -50.93
C ILE A 172 -34.99 -10.44 -50.81
N LEU A 173 -35.43 -9.46 -50.01
CA LEU A 173 -36.81 -9.05 -49.86
C LEU A 173 -37.39 -8.55 -51.22
N ASP A 174 -36.65 -7.70 -51.95
CA ASP A 174 -37.06 -7.21 -53.26
C ASP A 174 -37.23 -8.35 -54.25
N ARG A 175 -36.26 -9.29 -54.33
CA ARG A 175 -36.36 -10.49 -55.19
C ARG A 175 -37.49 -11.42 -54.80
N PHE A 176 -37.86 -11.51 -53.52
CA PHE A 176 -39.00 -12.27 -53.08
C PHE A 176 -40.30 -11.59 -53.55
N ASN A 177 -40.43 -10.30 -53.45
CA ASN A 177 -41.58 -9.51 -53.92
C ASN A 177 -41.77 -9.65 -55.43
N ASP A 178 -40.64 -9.75 -56.16
CA ASP A 178 -40.68 -10.00 -57.63
C ASP A 178 -40.95 -11.47 -57.98
N GLY A 179 -41.13 -12.35 -56.97
CA GLY A 179 -41.43 -13.77 -57.20
C GLY A 179 -40.22 -14.63 -57.62
N MET A 180 -39.00 -14.11 -57.52
CA MET A 180 -37.80 -14.76 -58.02
C MET A 180 -37.15 -15.75 -57.02
N ILE A 181 -37.55 -15.71 -55.74
CA ILE A 181 -36.97 -16.58 -54.69
C ILE A 181 -38.05 -17.16 -53.76
N SER A 182 -37.67 -18.19 -53.02
CA SER A 182 -38.55 -18.89 -52.09
C SER A 182 -38.75 -18.14 -50.77
N ARG A 183 -39.87 -18.41 -50.07
CA ARG A 183 -40.13 -17.92 -48.72
C ARG A 183 -39.09 -18.45 -47.71
N THR A 184 -38.54 -19.62 -47.95
CA THR A 184 -37.50 -20.21 -47.11
C THR A 184 -36.22 -19.37 -47.12
N ASP A 185 -35.80 -18.88 -48.31
CA ASP A 185 -34.62 -18.03 -48.46
C ASP A 185 -34.82 -16.70 -47.74
N LEU A 186 -36.00 -16.09 -47.83
CA LEU A 186 -36.35 -14.88 -47.09
C LEU A 186 -36.30 -15.10 -45.57
N LEU A 187 -36.82 -16.24 -45.07
CA LEU A 187 -36.75 -16.57 -43.63
C LEU A 187 -35.32 -16.78 -43.16
N MET A 188 -34.48 -17.44 -43.98
CA MET A 188 -33.07 -17.66 -43.64
C MET A 188 -32.30 -16.33 -43.47
N ILE A 189 -32.45 -15.38 -44.40
CA ILE A 189 -31.77 -14.08 -44.30
C ILE A 189 -32.36 -13.23 -43.16
N SER A 190 -33.67 -13.33 -42.91
CA SER A 190 -34.31 -12.68 -41.76
C SER A 190 -33.76 -13.15 -40.44
N THR A 191 -33.55 -14.47 -40.27
CA THR A 191 -32.90 -15.03 -39.07
C THR A 191 -31.49 -14.51 -38.93
N ARG A 192 -30.72 -14.50 -40.02
CA ARG A 192 -29.36 -13.98 -40.02
C ARG A 192 -29.29 -12.49 -39.61
N LEU A 193 -30.29 -11.69 -40.08
CA LEU A 193 -30.39 -10.29 -39.69
C LEU A 193 -30.64 -10.16 -38.16
N LYS A 194 -31.56 -10.98 -37.63
CA LYS A 194 -31.81 -10.97 -36.17
C LYS A 194 -30.61 -11.41 -35.34
N GLU A 195 -29.83 -12.35 -35.83
CA GLU A 195 -28.54 -12.73 -35.20
C GLU A 195 -27.52 -11.59 -35.23
N ALA A 196 -27.38 -10.87 -36.35
CA ALA A 196 -26.50 -9.72 -36.47
C ALA A 196 -26.93 -8.56 -35.55
N GLU A 197 -28.24 -8.27 -35.46
CA GLU A 197 -28.81 -7.30 -34.53
C GLU A 197 -28.48 -7.67 -33.07
N LEU A 198 -28.63 -8.93 -32.69
CA LEU A 198 -28.31 -9.42 -31.36
C LEU A 198 -26.79 -9.27 -31.04
N GLN A 199 -25.94 -9.58 -32.02
CA GLN A 199 -24.48 -9.41 -31.84
C GLN A 199 -24.13 -7.94 -31.65
N TYR A 200 -24.72 -7.03 -32.40
CA TYR A 200 -24.54 -5.59 -32.23
C TYR A 200 -24.95 -5.11 -30.83
N ILE A 201 -26.14 -5.52 -30.37
CA ILE A 201 -26.65 -5.16 -29.03
C ILE A 201 -25.68 -5.64 -27.93
N LYS A 202 -25.21 -6.89 -28.03
CA LYS A 202 -24.23 -7.46 -27.08
C LYS A 202 -22.91 -6.71 -27.11
N ALA A 203 -22.39 -6.41 -28.31
CA ALA A 203 -21.13 -5.65 -28.45
C ALA A 203 -21.26 -4.24 -27.87
N ARG A 204 -22.40 -3.56 -28.11
CA ARG A 204 -22.68 -2.23 -27.55
C ARG A 204 -22.74 -2.26 -26.01
N GLN A 205 -23.41 -3.27 -25.44
CA GLN A 205 -23.48 -3.44 -24.00
C GLN A 205 -22.10 -3.66 -23.39
N ASN A 206 -21.29 -4.55 -23.97
CA ASN A 206 -19.93 -4.83 -23.51
C ASN A 206 -19.05 -3.58 -23.54
N TYR A 207 -19.14 -2.80 -24.62
CA TYR A 207 -18.40 -1.55 -24.73
C TYR A 207 -18.83 -0.53 -23.68
N THR A 208 -20.12 -0.36 -23.45
CA THR A 208 -20.65 0.53 -22.40
C THR A 208 -20.12 0.12 -21.01
N LEU A 209 -20.17 -1.17 -20.68
CA LEU A 209 -19.64 -1.68 -19.41
C LEU A 209 -18.12 -1.48 -19.29
N ALA A 210 -17.38 -1.64 -20.38
CA ALA A 210 -15.94 -1.42 -20.39
C ALA A 210 -15.59 0.06 -20.15
N LEU A 211 -16.34 1.00 -20.75
CA LEU A 211 -16.19 2.45 -20.50
C LEU A 211 -16.54 2.81 -19.06
N GLN A 212 -17.62 2.28 -18.51
CA GLN A 212 -17.99 2.50 -17.11
C GLN A 212 -16.87 2.06 -16.15
N LYS A 213 -16.29 0.88 -16.40
CA LYS A 213 -15.18 0.37 -15.60
C LYS A 213 -13.93 1.26 -15.69
N LEU A 214 -13.65 1.78 -16.89
CA LEU A 214 -12.56 2.72 -17.14
C LEU A 214 -12.76 4.02 -16.36
N ASN A 215 -13.97 4.59 -16.39
CA ASN A 215 -14.31 5.82 -15.66
C ASN A 215 -14.24 5.63 -14.13
N ILE A 216 -14.74 4.52 -13.62
CA ILE A 216 -14.70 4.20 -12.17
C ILE A 216 -13.26 4.17 -11.66
N LEU A 217 -12.32 3.61 -12.41
CA LEU A 217 -10.91 3.57 -12.00
C LEU A 217 -10.27 4.97 -11.99
N MET A 218 -10.72 5.90 -12.84
CA MET A 218 -10.30 7.31 -12.81
C MET A 218 -11.02 8.12 -11.71
N GLY A 219 -12.03 7.56 -11.05
CA GLY A 219 -12.84 8.25 -10.04
C GLY A 219 -13.80 9.28 -10.59
N ILE A 220 -14.22 9.14 -11.85
CA ILE A 220 -15.21 10.01 -12.49
C ILE A 220 -16.55 9.26 -12.64
N ASP A 221 -17.61 10.00 -12.97
CA ASP A 221 -18.94 9.41 -13.17
C ASP A 221 -18.88 8.29 -14.24
N PRO A 222 -19.43 7.10 -13.96
CA PRO A 222 -19.41 5.96 -14.88
C PRO A 222 -19.97 6.25 -16.28
N ASN A 223 -20.89 7.20 -16.38
CA ASN A 223 -21.57 7.54 -17.64
C ASN A 223 -20.91 8.70 -18.38
N THR A 224 -19.78 9.21 -17.89
CA THR A 224 -19.05 10.28 -18.60
C THR A 224 -18.60 9.79 -19.97
N PRO A 225 -18.88 10.54 -21.04
CA PRO A 225 -18.39 10.19 -22.37
C PRO A 225 -16.86 10.14 -22.37
N VAL A 226 -16.32 9.07 -22.95
CA VAL A 226 -14.88 8.92 -23.16
C VAL A 226 -14.60 9.14 -24.64
N ASP A 227 -13.66 10.00 -24.93
CA ASP A 227 -13.19 10.23 -26.28
C ASP A 227 -12.51 8.96 -26.85
N SER A 228 -12.16 8.98 -28.13
CA SER A 228 -11.61 7.81 -28.82
C SER A 228 -10.39 7.23 -28.08
N LEU A 229 -10.35 5.92 -27.95
CA LEU A 229 -9.23 5.18 -27.39
C LEU A 229 -8.25 4.76 -28.49
N TYR A 230 -6.96 4.59 -28.15
CA TYR A 230 -6.00 4.02 -29.09
C TYR A 230 -6.43 2.62 -29.51
N THR A 231 -6.40 2.36 -30.80
CA THR A 231 -6.55 1.02 -31.35
C THR A 231 -5.28 0.22 -31.10
N ILE A 232 -5.42 -1.07 -30.81
CA ILE A 232 -4.26 -1.96 -30.69
C ILE A 232 -3.58 -2.01 -32.05
N ASP A 233 -2.41 -1.37 -32.16
CA ASP A 233 -1.59 -1.45 -33.36
C ASP A 233 -0.69 -2.69 -33.25
N LYS A 234 -0.47 -3.37 -34.39
CA LYS A 234 0.31 -4.63 -34.45
C LYS A 234 1.82 -4.44 -34.25
N THR A 235 2.27 -3.25 -33.90
CA THR A 235 3.68 -2.98 -33.68
C THR A 235 4.14 -3.61 -32.35
N SER A 236 4.54 -4.87 -32.40
CA SER A 236 5.25 -5.49 -31.29
C SER A 236 6.65 -4.86 -31.19
N ALA A 237 6.92 -4.18 -30.08
CA ALA A 237 8.28 -3.79 -29.74
C ALA A 237 9.16 -5.06 -29.63
N PRO A 238 10.45 -5.01 -30.07
CA PRO A 238 11.32 -6.17 -29.91
C PRO A 238 11.46 -6.51 -28.43
N ILE A 239 11.12 -7.76 -28.09
CA ILE A 239 11.25 -8.27 -26.73
C ILE A 239 12.75 -8.38 -26.43
N GLN A 240 13.24 -7.58 -25.48
CA GLN A 240 14.58 -7.76 -24.93
C GLN A 240 14.57 -8.98 -24.03
N ILE A 241 15.32 -10.02 -24.43
CA ILE A 241 15.52 -11.20 -23.57
C ILE A 241 16.43 -10.78 -22.41
N LEU A 242 15.86 -10.63 -21.24
CA LEU A 242 16.59 -10.37 -20.00
C LEU A 242 16.94 -11.70 -19.33
N SER A 243 18.16 -11.81 -18.79
CA SER A 243 18.49 -12.97 -17.93
C SER A 243 17.70 -12.90 -16.63
N LEU A 244 17.36 -14.05 -16.04
CA LEU A 244 16.66 -14.14 -14.77
C LEU A 244 17.33 -13.27 -13.68
N GLU A 245 18.65 -13.30 -13.60
CA GLU A 245 19.42 -12.51 -12.62
C GLU A 245 19.16 -10.99 -12.76
N ASN A 246 19.14 -10.48 -13.99
CA ASN A 246 18.84 -9.07 -14.25
C ASN A 246 17.39 -8.70 -13.91
N VAL A 247 16.45 -9.65 -14.07
CA VAL A 247 15.06 -9.45 -13.70
C VAL A 247 14.92 -9.42 -12.18
N LEU A 248 15.53 -10.36 -11.46
CA LEU A 248 15.48 -10.43 -10.01
C LEU A 248 16.00 -9.14 -9.33
N GLN A 249 17.10 -8.57 -9.86
CA GLN A 249 17.69 -7.34 -9.32
C GLN A 249 16.81 -6.09 -9.48
N ARG A 250 15.82 -6.12 -10.36
CA ARG A 250 14.93 -4.98 -10.63
C ARG A 250 13.54 -5.14 -10.02
N ARG A 251 13.23 -6.29 -9.45
CA ARG A 251 11.90 -6.59 -8.95
C ARG A 251 11.78 -6.30 -7.45
N ALA A 252 10.86 -5.41 -7.10
CA ALA A 252 10.58 -5.02 -5.73
C ALA A 252 10.07 -6.18 -4.86
N ASP A 253 9.33 -7.15 -5.44
CA ASP A 253 8.86 -8.35 -4.74
C ASP A 253 10.02 -9.28 -4.33
N TYR A 254 11.05 -9.46 -5.19
CA TYR A 254 12.25 -10.20 -4.82
C TYR A 254 13.06 -9.47 -3.74
N GLU A 255 13.30 -8.16 -3.90
CA GLU A 255 14.00 -7.35 -2.91
C GLU A 255 13.27 -7.36 -1.55
N SER A 256 11.94 -7.39 -1.55
CA SER A 256 11.14 -7.49 -0.32
C SER A 256 11.44 -8.77 0.46
N THR A 257 11.73 -9.89 -0.22
CA THR A 257 12.10 -11.16 0.44
C THR A 257 13.46 -11.06 1.12
N GLU A 258 14.43 -10.39 0.50
CA GLU A 258 15.75 -10.16 1.11
C GLU A 258 15.64 -9.30 2.37
N VAL A 259 14.84 -8.23 2.31
CA VAL A 259 14.57 -7.36 3.47
C VAL A 259 13.85 -8.13 4.58
N ASN A 260 12.92 -9.02 4.26
CA ASN A 260 12.23 -9.88 5.23
C ASN A 260 13.19 -10.88 5.91
N ILE A 261 14.16 -11.43 5.19
CA ILE A 261 15.22 -12.25 5.79
C ILE A 261 16.06 -11.42 6.76
N MET A 262 16.50 -10.22 6.36
CA MET A 262 17.25 -9.31 7.25
C MET A 262 16.45 -8.91 8.48
N LYS A 263 15.15 -8.63 8.33
CA LYS A 263 14.21 -8.35 9.43
C LYS A 263 14.12 -9.53 10.40
N SER A 264 13.94 -10.74 9.89
CA SER A 264 13.86 -11.97 10.71
C SER A 264 15.16 -12.24 11.47
N GLN A 265 16.33 -11.93 10.88
CA GLN A 265 17.61 -12.00 11.58
C GLN A 265 17.70 -10.96 12.71
N ALA A 266 17.17 -9.74 12.50
CA ALA A 266 17.10 -8.72 13.53
C ALA A 266 16.12 -9.11 14.66
N GLN A 267 14.95 -9.68 14.31
CA GLN A 267 13.97 -10.22 15.26
C GLN A 267 14.57 -11.33 16.13
N ARG A 268 15.40 -12.21 15.55
CA ARG A 268 16.15 -13.21 16.33
C ARG A 268 17.07 -12.54 17.35
N LYS A 269 17.79 -11.46 16.96
CA LYS A 269 18.66 -10.74 17.90
C LYS A 269 17.83 -10.06 18.99
N ALA A 270 16.69 -9.45 18.65
CA ALA A 270 15.76 -8.87 19.61
C ALA A 270 15.21 -9.91 20.60
N ALA A 271 14.78 -11.07 20.10
CA ALA A 271 14.28 -12.14 20.95
C ALA A 271 15.34 -12.73 21.90
N LEU A 272 16.59 -12.73 21.48
CA LEU A 272 17.71 -13.24 22.31
C LEU A 272 18.25 -12.21 23.30
N SER A 273 17.97 -10.92 23.12
CA SER A 273 18.48 -9.83 23.97
C SER A 273 18.01 -9.94 25.42
N GLN A 274 16.81 -10.52 25.67
CA GLN A 274 16.28 -10.75 27.00
C GLN A 274 17.11 -11.74 27.85
N PHE A 275 18.01 -12.48 27.22
CA PHE A 275 18.93 -13.42 27.87
C PHE A 275 20.33 -12.84 28.05
N ASN A 276 20.56 -11.62 27.62
CA ASN A 276 21.83 -10.91 27.76
C ASN A 276 21.76 -9.94 28.95
N PRO A 277 22.91 -9.51 29.53
CA PRO A 277 22.94 -8.47 30.54
C PRO A 277 22.21 -7.20 30.06
N GLN A 278 21.59 -6.49 30.99
CA GLN A 278 20.94 -5.20 30.76
C GLN A 278 21.44 -4.21 31.80
N LEU A 279 21.83 -3.04 31.36
CA LEU A 279 22.36 -1.97 32.22
C LEU A 279 21.55 -0.69 31.96
N SER A 280 21.03 -0.10 33.01
CA SER A 280 20.37 1.19 32.97
C SER A 280 20.83 2.09 34.10
N MET A 281 20.80 3.38 33.86
CA MET A 281 21.00 4.41 34.85
C MET A 281 19.70 5.16 35.08
N TYR A 282 19.43 5.55 36.30
CA TYR A 282 18.30 6.40 36.62
C TYR A 282 18.70 7.50 37.60
N PHE A 283 18.01 8.62 37.44
CA PHE A 283 18.01 9.71 38.41
C PHE A 283 16.55 9.95 38.78
N SER A 284 16.29 10.01 40.08
CA SER A 284 14.97 10.35 40.58
C SER A 284 15.07 11.43 41.65
N GLY A 285 14.08 12.31 41.72
CA GLY A 285 13.99 13.32 42.74
C GLY A 285 12.54 13.75 42.91
N GLY A 286 12.16 14.02 44.11
CA GLY A 286 10.81 14.42 44.44
C GLY A 286 10.53 14.50 45.92
N TRP A 287 9.28 14.81 46.19
CA TRP A 287 8.81 14.89 47.55
C TRP A 287 8.05 13.62 47.88
N ALA A 288 8.43 12.98 48.96
CA ALA A 288 7.76 11.79 49.46
C ALA A 288 7.57 11.90 50.96
N THR A 289 6.48 11.37 51.45
CA THR A 289 6.36 11.04 52.87
C THR A 289 7.31 9.90 53.16
N GLY A 290 8.08 9.98 54.25
CA GLY A 290 9.01 8.92 54.64
C GLY A 290 8.34 7.53 54.69
N THR A 291 9.19 6.51 54.71
CA THR A 291 8.69 5.13 54.96
C THR A 291 7.89 5.10 56.24
N PRO A 292 6.84 4.25 56.37
CA PRO A 292 5.95 4.22 57.53
C PRO A 292 6.64 4.10 58.90
N ASN A 293 7.93 3.81 58.90
CA ASN A 293 8.71 3.56 60.15
C ASN A 293 9.72 4.68 60.50
N LEU A 294 9.81 5.78 59.75
CA LEU A 294 10.94 6.72 59.91
C LEU A 294 10.57 8.21 59.93
N GLY A 295 9.31 8.55 60.20
CA GLY A 295 8.87 9.95 60.29
C GLY A 295 8.03 10.41 59.10
N TYR A 296 7.29 11.50 59.34
CA TYR A 296 6.18 11.91 58.47
C TYR A 296 6.45 13.17 57.68
N ASP A 297 7.67 13.69 57.78
CA ASP A 297 7.98 14.92 57.09
C ASP A 297 8.17 14.68 55.58
N VAL A 298 7.47 15.47 54.82
CA VAL A 298 7.64 15.48 53.35
C VAL A 298 9.00 16.06 53.06
N SER A 299 9.92 15.25 52.57
CA SER A 299 11.27 15.67 52.21
C SER A 299 11.58 15.46 50.74
N PHE A 300 12.42 16.33 50.18
CA PHE A 300 12.95 16.16 48.84
C PHE A 300 14.13 15.19 48.88
N ASN A 301 14.04 14.08 48.13
CA ASN A 301 15.06 13.06 48.13
C ASN A 301 15.57 12.79 46.69
N PRO A 302 16.75 13.32 46.29
CA PRO A 302 17.39 13.00 45.02
C PRO A 302 18.16 11.69 45.13
N ILE A 303 17.93 10.80 44.17
CA ILE A 303 18.58 9.48 44.09
C ILE A 303 19.19 9.30 42.70
N VAL A 304 20.44 8.85 42.64
CA VAL A 304 21.09 8.36 41.42
C VAL A 304 21.36 6.87 41.58
N GLY A 305 21.03 6.10 40.60
CA GLY A 305 21.25 4.66 40.65
C GLY A 305 21.62 4.05 39.32
N ILE A 306 22.29 2.91 39.39
CA ILE A 306 22.59 2.05 38.25
C ILE A 306 21.94 0.70 38.53
N ASN A 307 21.20 0.18 37.53
CA ASN A 307 20.58 -1.14 37.59
C ASN A 307 21.25 -2.06 36.56
N LEU A 308 21.88 -3.13 37.04
CA LEU A 308 22.43 -4.20 36.22
C LEU A 308 21.64 -5.49 36.44
N ASN A 309 20.95 -5.95 35.40
CA ASN A 309 20.24 -7.22 35.40
C ASN A 309 20.95 -8.24 34.52
N ILE A 310 21.39 -9.36 35.12
CA ILE A 310 22.08 -10.45 34.41
C ILE A 310 21.24 -11.74 34.58
N PRO A 311 20.48 -12.14 33.55
CA PRO A 311 19.72 -13.39 33.62
C PRO A 311 20.65 -14.61 33.53
N ILE A 312 20.78 -15.36 34.62
CA ILE A 312 21.73 -16.48 34.70
C ILE A 312 21.08 -17.78 34.18
N PHE A 313 19.89 -18.11 34.62
CA PHE A 313 19.25 -19.39 34.31
C PHE A 313 17.77 -19.23 33.99
N ARG A 314 17.34 -19.75 32.85
CA ARG A 314 15.94 -19.74 32.38
C ARG A 314 15.54 -21.06 31.71
N TRP A 315 15.86 -22.17 32.34
CA TRP A 315 15.41 -23.51 31.93
C TRP A 315 15.59 -23.82 30.43
N GLY A 316 16.70 -23.40 29.84
CA GLY A 316 17.02 -23.60 28.42
C GLY A 316 16.16 -22.79 27.44
N ALA A 317 15.40 -21.81 27.91
CA ALA A 317 14.56 -20.95 27.07
C ALA A 317 15.35 -20.27 25.95
N ARG A 318 16.59 -19.84 26.21
CA ARG A 318 17.48 -19.25 25.20
C ARG A 318 17.69 -20.15 23.98
N PHE A 319 17.91 -21.45 24.20
CA PHE A 319 18.14 -22.42 23.12
C PHE A 319 16.86 -22.67 22.34
N LYS A 320 15.71 -22.79 23.03
CA LYS A 320 14.39 -22.99 22.41
C LYS A 320 14.01 -21.77 21.57
N THR A 321 14.13 -20.56 22.12
CA THR A 321 13.91 -19.31 21.39
C THR A 321 14.81 -19.19 20.16
N ASN A 322 16.11 -19.51 20.31
CA ASN A 322 17.05 -19.47 19.18
C ASN A 322 16.64 -20.46 18.06
N ARG A 323 16.20 -21.68 18.42
CA ARG A 323 15.70 -22.68 17.46
C ARG A 323 14.44 -22.21 16.76
N GLN A 324 13.49 -21.66 17.50
CA GLN A 324 12.27 -21.07 16.95
C GLN A 324 12.57 -19.95 15.93
N GLN A 325 13.43 -19.00 16.30
CA GLN A 325 13.77 -17.88 15.42
C GLN A 325 14.56 -18.33 14.19
N LYS A 326 15.40 -19.38 14.30
CA LYS A 326 16.03 -19.99 13.12
C LYS A 326 15.01 -20.61 12.17
N ALA A 327 13.95 -21.22 12.68
CA ALA A 327 12.87 -21.74 11.84
C ALA A 327 12.14 -20.62 11.09
N PHE A 328 11.87 -19.47 11.73
CA PHE A 328 11.29 -18.31 11.05
C PHE A 328 12.19 -17.76 9.93
N ILE A 329 13.52 -17.71 10.15
CA ILE A 329 14.47 -17.34 9.08
C ILE A 329 14.42 -18.37 7.94
N GLY A 330 14.31 -19.67 8.25
CA GLY A 330 14.15 -20.73 7.26
C GLY A 330 12.88 -20.52 6.41
N ILE A 331 11.76 -20.16 7.03
CA ILE A 331 10.50 -19.85 6.32
C ILE A 331 10.71 -18.69 5.33
N GLN A 332 11.40 -17.61 5.72
CA GLN A 332 11.65 -16.48 4.83
C GLN A 332 12.56 -16.85 3.64
N LYS A 333 13.52 -17.74 3.85
CA LYS A 333 14.37 -18.24 2.75
C LYS A 333 13.59 -19.09 1.75
N LEU A 334 12.70 -19.96 2.25
CA LEU A 334 11.80 -20.73 1.37
C LEU A 334 10.83 -19.82 0.60
N GLN A 335 10.35 -18.76 1.24
CA GLN A 335 9.54 -17.74 0.57
C GLN A 335 10.31 -17.02 -0.55
N GLN A 336 11.60 -16.73 -0.34
CA GLN A 336 12.46 -16.16 -1.38
C GLN A 336 12.60 -17.13 -2.57
N SER A 337 12.86 -18.43 -2.32
CA SER A 337 12.92 -19.44 -3.38
C SER A 337 11.59 -19.52 -4.15
N TYR A 338 10.46 -19.53 -3.45
CA TYR A 338 9.14 -19.55 -4.07
C TYR A 338 8.88 -18.32 -4.98
N VAL A 339 9.26 -17.13 -4.53
CA VAL A 339 9.16 -15.91 -5.35
C VAL A 339 10.06 -15.99 -6.57
N THR A 340 11.27 -16.54 -6.41
CA THR A 340 12.20 -16.76 -7.55
C THR A 340 11.61 -17.71 -8.59
N ASP A 341 10.98 -18.81 -8.17
CA ASP A 341 10.34 -19.77 -9.06
C ASP A 341 9.17 -19.12 -9.82
N ASN A 342 8.32 -18.34 -9.13
CA ASN A 342 7.22 -17.61 -9.76
C ASN A 342 7.72 -16.59 -10.80
N ILE A 343 8.77 -15.84 -10.48
CA ILE A 343 9.35 -14.87 -11.43
C ILE A 343 9.92 -15.58 -12.66
N ASN A 344 10.54 -16.75 -12.48
CA ASN A 344 11.05 -17.56 -13.59
C ASN A 344 9.91 -18.11 -14.47
N GLU A 345 8.78 -18.51 -13.86
CA GLU A 345 7.57 -18.93 -14.58
C GLU A 345 6.99 -17.75 -15.39
N GLU A 346 6.83 -16.56 -14.77
CA GLU A 346 6.36 -15.35 -15.44
C GLU A 346 7.25 -14.95 -16.62
N LEU A 347 8.59 -15.02 -16.43
CA LEU A 347 9.56 -14.73 -17.47
C LEU A 347 9.43 -15.71 -18.63
N SER A 348 9.30 -17.01 -18.33
CA SER A 348 9.14 -18.06 -19.35
C SER A 348 7.85 -17.88 -20.13
N ALA A 349 6.73 -17.56 -19.44
CA ALA A 349 5.44 -17.30 -20.08
C ALA A 349 5.45 -16.03 -20.95
N ALA A 350 6.24 -15.02 -20.59
CA ALA A 350 6.34 -13.79 -21.37
C ALA A 350 7.19 -13.98 -22.66
N LEU A 351 8.02 -15.02 -22.74
CA LEU A 351 8.85 -15.34 -23.90
C LEU A 351 8.19 -16.28 -24.91
N THR A 352 7.07 -16.93 -24.53
CA THR A 352 6.26 -17.80 -25.40
C THR A 352 5.12 -17.04 -26.08
#